data_8a9a7d85f33227a0995269e62bf5c031
#
_entry.id   8a9a7d85f33227a0995269e62bf5c031
#
_cell.length_a   1.000
_cell.length_b   1.000
_cell.length_c   1.000
_cell.angle_alpha   90.00
_cell.angle_beta   90.00
_cell.angle_gamma   90.00
#
_symmetry.space_group_name_H-M   'P 1'
#
loop_
_entity.id
_entity.type
_entity.pdbx_description
1 polymer ?
#
loop_
_entity_poly.entity_id
_entity_poly.type
_entity_poly.pdbx_seq_one_letter_code
_entity_poly.pdbx_strand_id
1 'polypeptide(L)'
;MVPEAELEETEAGLVPASVGWFVMNARDARWFDKPGQGHSVPLTGYDEYEAETFFPMLGMAIRVVSPGEPTGTYHWETEQEDFLVLSGEGLLIVEGQERPLKQWDFVHCPPETRHAFVGAGDGPCVILMIGSRPDIALRYPVSDLAAKYGASVAKETDNGDEAYADWPGEYAPVRLPWPIRGDVI
;
A
#
# COMPACT_ATOMS: atom_id res chain seq x y z
N MET A 1 9.77 -31.41 4.02
CA MET A 1 8.93 -30.43 4.77
C MET A 1 9.45 -29.05 4.43
N VAL A 2 8.59 -28.06 4.28
CA VAL A 2 9.01 -26.66 4.12
C VAL A 2 9.55 -26.18 5.48
N PRO A 3 10.76 -25.60 5.55
CA PRO A 3 11.31 -25.11 6.80
C PRO A 3 10.58 -23.86 7.30
N GLU A 4 10.75 -23.53 8.57
CA GLU A 4 10.41 -22.22 9.10
C GLU A 4 11.44 -21.20 8.64
N ALA A 5 10.98 -20.02 8.19
CA ALA A 5 11.86 -18.92 7.82
C ALA A 5 12.44 -18.25 9.06
N GLU A 6 13.68 -17.82 8.96
CA GLU A 6 14.29 -16.97 9.97
C GLU A 6 13.69 -15.56 9.90
N LEU A 7 13.40 -14.98 11.06
CA LEU A 7 13.01 -13.57 11.17
C LEU A 7 14.18 -12.79 11.79
N GLU A 8 14.66 -11.79 11.07
CA GLU A 8 15.72 -10.90 11.53
C GLU A 8 15.11 -9.65 12.19
N GLU A 9 15.62 -9.31 13.38
CA GLU A 9 15.27 -8.07 14.06
C GLU A 9 16.14 -6.94 13.54
N THR A 10 15.53 -5.93 12.93
CA THR A 10 16.16 -4.68 12.51
C THR A 10 15.79 -3.54 13.46
N GLU A 11 16.43 -2.38 13.34
CA GLU A 11 16.06 -1.19 14.12
C GLU A 11 14.60 -0.77 13.89
N ALA A 12 14.07 -1.02 12.68
CA ALA A 12 12.71 -0.66 12.27
C ALA A 12 11.68 -1.79 12.44
N GLY A 13 12.07 -3.01 12.81
CA GLY A 13 11.18 -4.15 13.04
C GLY A 13 11.67 -5.44 12.39
N LEU A 14 10.84 -6.48 12.48
CA LEU A 14 11.12 -7.82 11.97
C LEU A 14 10.98 -7.88 10.44
N VAL A 15 11.88 -8.64 9.83
CA VAL A 15 11.83 -9.00 8.40
C VAL A 15 12.12 -10.48 8.21
N PRO A 16 11.50 -11.17 7.25
CA PRO A 16 11.90 -12.53 6.89
C PRO A 16 13.29 -12.50 6.23
N ALA A 17 14.22 -13.28 6.77
CA ALA A 17 15.62 -13.36 6.33
C ALA A 17 15.94 -14.66 5.58
N SER A 18 14.98 -15.57 5.43
CA SER A 18 15.11 -16.79 4.65
C SER A 18 13.79 -17.26 4.06
N VAL A 19 13.86 -18.15 3.07
CA VAL A 19 12.66 -18.75 2.45
C VAL A 19 12.07 -19.80 3.36
N GLY A 20 10.74 -19.77 3.53
CA GLY A 20 10.01 -20.72 4.36
C GLY A 20 8.66 -20.19 4.79
N TRP A 21 7.98 -20.91 5.69
CA TRP A 21 6.79 -20.39 6.35
C TRP A 21 7.20 -19.60 7.60
N PHE A 22 6.44 -18.58 7.96
CA PHE A 22 6.66 -17.79 9.17
C PHE A 22 5.36 -17.31 9.79
N VAL A 23 5.43 -16.94 11.06
CA VAL A 23 4.38 -16.22 11.78
C VAL A 23 4.99 -14.92 12.32
N MET A 24 4.44 -13.79 11.90
CA MET A 24 4.90 -12.48 12.34
C MET A 24 3.70 -11.62 12.71
N ASN A 25 3.78 -10.94 13.85
CA ASN A 25 2.80 -9.92 14.17
C ASN A 25 3.10 -8.67 13.34
N ALA A 26 2.11 -8.15 12.62
CA ALA A 26 2.29 -6.95 11.81
C ALA A 26 2.74 -5.72 12.63
N ARG A 27 2.49 -5.71 13.95
CA ARG A 27 2.99 -4.66 14.86
C ARG A 27 4.51 -4.65 14.97
N ASP A 28 5.11 -5.84 14.89
CA ASP A 28 6.54 -6.04 15.07
C ASP A 28 7.31 -6.02 13.76
N ALA A 29 6.58 -6.03 12.63
CA ALA A 29 7.16 -5.96 11.30
C ALA A 29 7.81 -4.60 11.00
N ARG A 30 8.72 -4.58 10.05
CA ARG A 30 9.34 -3.35 9.52
C ARG A 30 8.33 -2.59 8.69
N TRP A 31 7.88 -1.46 9.21
CA TRP A 31 7.05 -0.50 8.50
C TRP A 31 7.88 0.49 7.70
N PHE A 32 7.24 1.16 6.78
CA PHE A 32 7.80 2.27 6.04
C PHE A 32 6.90 3.49 6.17
N ASP A 33 7.53 4.64 6.39
CA ASP A 33 6.90 5.95 6.25
C ASP A 33 7.25 6.50 4.88
N LYS A 34 6.24 7.01 4.18
CA LYS A 34 6.43 7.77 2.94
C LYS A 34 5.63 9.06 3.03
N PRO A 35 6.32 10.22 3.09
CA PRO A 35 5.66 11.50 3.20
C PRO A 35 4.59 11.71 2.13
N GLY A 36 3.38 12.08 2.57
CA GLY A 36 2.22 12.28 1.69
C GLY A 36 1.49 11.01 1.23
N GLN A 37 1.95 9.83 1.63
CA GLN A 37 1.32 8.54 1.31
C GLN A 37 1.09 7.65 2.55
N GLY A 38 1.32 8.19 3.76
CA GLY A 38 1.16 7.49 5.03
C GLY A 38 2.16 6.38 5.25
N HIS A 39 1.75 5.37 6.02
CA HIS A 39 2.59 4.26 6.41
C HIS A 39 2.20 2.98 5.68
N SER A 40 3.19 2.12 5.43
CA SER A 40 3.00 0.84 4.76
C SER A 40 3.82 -0.25 5.43
N VAL A 41 3.26 -1.44 5.56
CA VAL A 41 4.01 -2.65 5.84
C VAL A 41 3.77 -3.65 4.73
N PRO A 42 4.77 -3.95 3.90
CA PRO A 42 4.71 -5.09 2.98
C PRO A 42 4.85 -6.37 3.81
N LEU A 43 3.93 -7.30 3.62
CA LEU A 43 3.95 -8.60 4.30
C LEU A 43 4.52 -9.68 3.39
N THR A 44 4.24 -9.60 2.10
CA THR A 44 4.76 -10.48 1.05
C THR A 44 4.79 -9.76 -0.30
N GLY A 45 5.62 -10.23 -1.23
CA GLY A 45 5.55 -9.87 -2.65
C GLY A 45 6.12 -8.51 -3.05
N TYR A 46 6.89 -7.87 -2.18
CA TYR A 46 7.56 -6.60 -2.44
C TYR A 46 9.08 -6.77 -2.37
N ASP A 47 9.77 -5.96 -3.14
CA ASP A 47 11.22 -5.89 -3.21
C ASP A 47 11.87 -5.07 -2.08
N GLU A 48 11.06 -4.53 -1.16
CA GLU A 48 11.54 -3.92 0.08
C GLU A 48 12.19 -4.91 1.04
N TYR A 49 11.94 -6.22 0.84
CA TYR A 49 12.71 -7.28 1.48
C TYR A 49 13.97 -7.58 0.67
N GLU A 50 14.93 -8.23 1.31
CA GLU A 50 16.09 -8.77 0.60
C GLU A 50 15.63 -9.72 -0.51
N ALA A 51 16.29 -9.69 -1.67
CA ALA A 51 15.89 -10.45 -2.86
C ALA A 51 15.72 -11.96 -2.63
N GLU A 52 16.46 -12.52 -1.67
CA GLU A 52 16.40 -13.94 -1.29
C GLU A 52 15.10 -14.31 -0.56
N THR A 53 14.39 -13.32 0.00
CA THR A 53 13.15 -13.50 0.74
C THR A 53 11.92 -12.95 0.02
N PHE A 54 12.05 -12.60 -1.26
CA PHE A 54 10.95 -12.13 -2.08
C PHE A 54 9.94 -13.27 -2.38
N PHE A 55 8.66 -13.00 -2.16
CA PHE A 55 7.55 -13.92 -2.36
C PHE A 55 6.67 -13.44 -3.53
N PRO A 56 6.93 -13.87 -4.78
CA PRO A 56 6.46 -13.17 -5.97
C PRO A 56 5.02 -13.48 -6.40
N MET A 57 4.34 -14.44 -5.78
CA MET A 57 3.01 -14.85 -6.26
C MET A 57 1.90 -13.88 -5.88
N LEU A 58 1.94 -13.38 -4.65
CA LEU A 58 0.97 -12.42 -4.12
C LEU A 58 1.70 -11.28 -3.43
N GLY A 59 1.33 -10.05 -3.74
CA GLY A 59 1.66 -8.88 -2.94
C GLY A 59 0.62 -8.70 -1.85
N MET A 60 1.05 -8.55 -0.60
CA MET A 60 0.16 -8.27 0.52
C MET A 60 0.79 -7.18 1.39
N ALA A 61 0.04 -6.10 1.59
CA ALA A 61 0.48 -4.98 2.43
C ALA A 61 -0.67 -4.46 3.29
N ILE A 62 -0.32 -3.80 4.39
CA ILE A 62 -1.25 -2.95 5.12
C ILE A 62 -0.81 -1.49 4.91
N ARG A 63 -1.76 -0.63 4.53
CA ARG A 63 -1.59 0.82 4.43
C ARG A 63 -2.32 1.50 5.57
N VAL A 64 -1.71 2.55 6.09
CA VAL A 64 -2.32 3.46 7.07
C VAL A 64 -2.18 4.87 6.53
N VAL A 65 -3.29 5.54 6.28
CA VAL A 65 -3.33 6.89 5.72
C VAL A 65 -4.20 7.81 6.55
N SER A 66 -3.74 9.06 6.71
CA SER A 66 -4.49 10.11 7.40
C SER A 66 -5.62 10.66 6.54
N PRO A 67 -6.63 11.34 7.12
CA PRO A 67 -7.66 12.03 6.35
C PRO A 67 -7.06 12.97 5.30
N GLY A 68 -7.49 12.82 4.04
CA GLY A 68 -7.01 13.58 2.89
C GLY A 68 -5.71 13.06 2.26
N GLU A 69 -5.03 12.12 2.88
CA GLU A 69 -3.78 11.54 2.40
C GLU A 69 -4.06 10.36 1.47
N PRO A 70 -3.53 10.33 0.23
CA PRO A 70 -3.70 9.20 -0.68
C PRO A 70 -2.69 8.09 -0.42
N THR A 71 -3.04 6.86 -0.78
CA THR A 71 -2.12 5.71 -0.69
C THR A 71 -1.06 5.69 -1.79
N GLY A 72 -1.26 6.47 -2.85
CA GLY A 72 -0.37 6.55 -4.01
C GLY A 72 -1.06 7.22 -5.19
N THR A 73 -0.40 7.22 -6.33
CA THR A 73 -0.89 7.79 -7.57
C THR A 73 -2.01 6.93 -8.17
N TYR A 74 -3.03 7.55 -8.74
CA TYR A 74 -4.11 6.88 -9.48
C TYR A 74 -3.56 6.07 -10.63
N HIS A 75 -3.87 4.78 -10.66
CA HIS A 75 -3.30 3.82 -11.59
C HIS A 75 -4.23 2.66 -11.86
N TRP A 76 -3.83 1.80 -12.80
CA TRP A 76 -4.35 0.47 -12.98
C TRP A 76 -3.21 -0.51 -13.20
N GLU A 77 -3.46 -1.77 -12.87
CA GLU A 77 -2.54 -2.90 -13.06
C GLU A 77 -3.16 -3.94 -14.00
N THR A 78 -2.31 -4.73 -14.68
CA THR A 78 -2.77 -5.86 -15.50
C THR A 78 -3.26 -7.04 -14.69
N GLU A 79 -3.07 -7.00 -13.38
CA GLU A 79 -3.43 -8.05 -12.45
C GLU A 79 -4.65 -7.65 -11.59
N GLN A 80 -5.24 -8.66 -10.93
CA GLN A 80 -6.32 -8.44 -9.98
C GLN A 80 -5.79 -7.87 -8.68
N GLU A 81 -6.53 -6.94 -8.10
CA GLU A 81 -6.30 -6.41 -6.77
C GLU A 81 -7.56 -6.45 -5.91
N ASP A 82 -7.39 -6.80 -4.64
CA ASP A 82 -8.45 -6.84 -3.65
C ASP A 82 -8.06 -6.03 -2.42
N PHE A 83 -9.05 -5.35 -1.82
CA PHE A 83 -8.80 -4.46 -0.69
C PHE A 83 -9.87 -4.65 0.38
N LEU A 84 -9.45 -4.54 1.65
CA LEU A 84 -10.37 -4.60 2.78
C LEU A 84 -10.05 -3.47 3.76
N VAL A 85 -11.04 -2.63 4.05
CA VAL A 85 -10.90 -1.61 5.10
C VAL A 85 -10.95 -2.27 6.46
N LEU A 86 -9.83 -2.29 7.16
CA LEU A 86 -9.71 -2.90 8.49
C LEU A 86 -10.21 -1.97 9.59
N SER A 87 -10.02 -0.64 9.42
CA SER A 87 -10.39 0.37 10.40
C SER A 87 -10.50 1.76 9.76
N GLY A 88 -11.28 2.64 10.35
CA GLY A 88 -11.44 4.02 9.90
C GLY A 88 -12.35 4.16 8.68
N GLU A 89 -12.23 5.31 8.04
CA GLU A 89 -12.99 5.68 6.84
C GLU A 89 -12.03 6.04 5.70
N GLY A 90 -12.41 5.70 4.47
CA GLY A 90 -11.66 6.00 3.27
C GLY A 90 -12.53 6.53 2.15
N LEU A 91 -11.89 7.02 1.12
CA LEU A 91 -12.50 7.38 -0.15
C LEU A 91 -11.78 6.59 -1.25
N LEU A 92 -12.54 5.82 -2.02
CA LEU A 92 -12.06 5.16 -3.23
C LEU A 92 -12.37 6.06 -4.43
N ILE A 93 -11.35 6.38 -5.20
CA ILE A 93 -11.49 6.97 -6.52
C ILE A 93 -11.37 5.80 -7.50
N VAL A 94 -12.45 5.46 -8.21
CA VAL A 94 -12.48 4.30 -9.10
C VAL A 94 -13.27 4.64 -10.37
N GLU A 95 -12.65 4.39 -11.54
CA GLU A 95 -13.27 4.59 -12.86
C GLU A 95 -14.00 5.95 -12.99
N GLY A 96 -13.34 7.02 -12.51
CA GLY A 96 -13.88 8.38 -12.56
C GLY A 96 -15.00 8.68 -11.56
N GLN A 97 -15.19 7.86 -10.55
CA GLN A 97 -16.19 8.02 -9.48
C GLN A 97 -15.54 8.06 -8.10
N GLU A 98 -16.18 8.72 -7.16
CA GLU A 98 -15.86 8.66 -5.73
C GLU A 98 -16.80 7.69 -5.01
N ARG A 99 -16.24 6.85 -4.14
CA ARG A 99 -16.97 5.90 -3.31
C ARG A 99 -16.48 6.01 -1.87
N PRO A 100 -17.29 6.54 -0.95
CA PRO A 100 -16.97 6.48 0.48
C PRO A 100 -16.84 5.03 0.94
N LEU A 101 -15.83 4.77 1.74
CA LEU A 101 -15.55 3.48 2.35
C LEU A 101 -15.55 3.60 3.87
N LYS A 102 -15.94 2.52 4.53
CA LYS A 102 -15.91 2.36 5.98
C LYS A 102 -15.38 0.99 6.36
N GLN A 103 -15.12 0.80 7.63
CA GLN A 103 -14.66 -0.48 8.16
C GLN A 103 -15.50 -1.66 7.63
N TRP A 104 -14.82 -2.71 7.20
CA TRP A 104 -15.30 -3.95 6.59
C TRP A 104 -15.79 -3.83 5.15
N ASP A 105 -15.71 -2.67 4.52
CA ASP A 105 -15.95 -2.59 3.09
C ASP A 105 -14.84 -3.32 2.33
N PHE A 106 -15.26 -4.18 1.41
CA PHE A 106 -14.40 -4.93 0.51
C PHE A 106 -14.48 -4.34 -0.90
N VAL A 107 -13.34 -4.14 -1.53
CA VAL A 107 -13.22 -3.65 -2.90
C VAL A 107 -12.53 -4.70 -3.73
N HIS A 108 -13.12 -5.04 -4.86
CA HIS A 108 -12.55 -5.94 -5.86
C HIS A 108 -12.29 -5.16 -7.14
N CYS A 109 -11.05 -5.17 -7.58
CA CYS A 109 -10.59 -4.56 -8.82
C CYS A 109 -10.12 -5.66 -9.78
N PRO A 110 -10.92 -6.02 -10.79
CA PRO A 110 -10.42 -6.80 -11.92
C PRO A 110 -9.23 -6.11 -12.60
N PRO A 111 -8.45 -6.83 -13.40
CA PRO A 111 -7.39 -6.23 -14.21
C PRO A 111 -7.84 -4.94 -14.91
N GLU A 112 -6.93 -3.96 -14.98
CA GLU A 112 -7.10 -2.66 -15.63
C GLU A 112 -8.13 -1.72 -14.96
N THR A 113 -8.62 -2.03 -13.76
CA THR A 113 -9.47 -1.13 -12.99
C THR A 113 -8.66 0.06 -12.47
N ARG A 114 -9.00 1.28 -12.92
CA ARG A 114 -8.33 2.51 -12.49
C ARG A 114 -8.78 2.91 -11.11
N HIS A 115 -7.85 3.05 -10.18
CA HIS A 115 -8.19 3.39 -8.80
C HIS A 115 -7.10 4.14 -8.04
N ALA A 116 -7.49 4.75 -6.94
CA ALA A 116 -6.65 5.24 -5.84
C ALA A 116 -7.48 5.30 -4.56
N PHE A 117 -6.82 5.18 -3.41
CA PHE A 117 -7.48 5.33 -2.11
C PHE A 117 -6.98 6.61 -1.43
N VAL A 118 -7.85 7.22 -0.65
CA VAL A 118 -7.56 8.42 0.15
C VAL A 118 -8.14 8.20 1.55
N GLY A 119 -7.41 8.56 2.59
CA GLY A 119 -7.95 8.57 3.95
C GLY A 119 -9.09 9.57 4.08
N ALA A 120 -10.09 9.24 4.91
CA ALA A 120 -11.27 10.10 5.15
C ALA A 120 -11.68 10.06 6.63
N GLY A 121 -12.75 10.79 6.99
CA GLY A 121 -13.24 10.86 8.37
C GLY A 121 -12.33 11.65 9.30
N ASP A 122 -12.35 11.31 10.59
CA ASP A 122 -11.67 12.06 11.65
C ASP A 122 -10.37 11.38 12.14
N GLY A 123 -10.00 10.25 11.54
CA GLY A 123 -8.84 9.47 11.95
C GLY A 123 -8.25 8.62 10.81
N PRO A 124 -7.21 7.85 11.09
CA PRO A 124 -6.53 7.08 10.07
C PRO A 124 -7.40 5.97 9.49
N CYS A 125 -7.29 5.78 8.18
CA CYS A 125 -7.84 4.64 7.47
C CYS A 125 -6.78 3.55 7.36
N VAL A 126 -7.12 2.32 7.76
CA VAL A 126 -6.25 1.15 7.67
C VAL A 126 -6.82 0.20 6.62
N ILE A 127 -6.05 -0.08 5.59
CA ILE A 127 -6.47 -0.87 4.43
C ILE A 127 -5.52 -2.04 4.23
N LEU A 128 -6.04 -3.26 4.21
CA LEU A 128 -5.34 -4.43 3.69
C LEU A 128 -5.42 -4.40 2.16
N MET A 129 -4.28 -4.54 1.51
CA MET A 129 -4.15 -4.57 0.05
C MET A 129 -3.55 -5.91 -0.36
N ILE A 130 -4.14 -6.55 -1.35
CA ILE A 130 -3.71 -7.84 -1.89
C ILE A 130 -3.73 -7.73 -3.41
N GLY A 131 -2.62 -8.05 -4.06
CA GLY A 131 -2.54 -8.08 -5.52
C GLY A 131 -1.81 -9.33 -6.01
N SER A 132 -2.19 -9.86 -7.15
CA SER A 132 -1.42 -10.86 -7.88
C SER A 132 -0.15 -10.21 -8.44
N ARG A 133 0.96 -10.94 -8.50
CA ARG A 133 2.28 -10.34 -8.82
C ARG A 133 3.00 -10.86 -10.07
N PRO A 134 2.62 -11.96 -10.73
CA PRO A 134 3.31 -12.37 -11.94
C PRO A 134 3.04 -11.38 -13.09
N ASP A 135 4.10 -10.88 -13.69
CA ASP A 135 4.07 -10.09 -14.93
C ASP A 135 3.25 -8.77 -14.88
N ILE A 136 3.29 -8.05 -13.75
CA ILE A 136 2.55 -6.79 -13.59
C ILE A 136 3.06 -5.74 -14.58
N ALA A 137 2.13 -5.13 -15.31
CA ALA A 137 2.33 -3.85 -15.95
C ALA A 137 1.39 -2.81 -15.28
N LEU A 138 1.93 -1.62 -15.04
CA LEU A 138 1.21 -0.49 -14.45
C LEU A 138 1.04 0.62 -15.48
N ARG A 139 -0.03 1.40 -15.31
CA ARG A 139 -0.23 2.65 -16.03
C ARG A 139 -0.87 3.69 -15.12
N TYR A 140 -0.39 4.89 -15.24
CA TYR A 140 -0.81 6.05 -14.46
C TYR A 140 -1.51 7.06 -15.36
N PRO A 141 -2.83 6.95 -15.54
CA PRO A 141 -3.59 7.92 -16.35
C PRO A 141 -3.80 9.23 -15.60
N VAL A 142 -3.98 10.32 -16.36
CA VAL A 142 -4.41 11.60 -15.80
C VAL A 142 -5.85 11.50 -15.29
N SER A 143 -6.12 12.02 -14.10
CA SER A 143 -7.44 12.05 -13.49
C SER A 143 -7.66 13.37 -12.75
N ASP A 144 -8.56 14.22 -13.27
CA ASP A 144 -8.94 15.47 -12.60
C ASP A 144 -9.55 15.22 -11.21
N LEU A 145 -10.16 14.06 -11.02
CA LEU A 145 -10.76 13.66 -9.76
C LEU A 145 -9.68 13.32 -8.73
N ALA A 146 -8.72 12.46 -9.10
CA ALA A 146 -7.60 12.09 -8.25
C ALA A 146 -6.66 13.28 -7.97
N ALA A 147 -6.54 14.22 -8.91
CA ALA A 147 -5.74 15.44 -8.74
C ALA A 147 -6.20 16.31 -7.57
N LYS A 148 -7.48 16.28 -7.19
CA LYS A 148 -8.01 16.99 -6.02
C LYS A 148 -7.33 16.56 -4.71
N TYR A 149 -6.79 15.35 -4.69
CA TYR A 149 -6.15 14.72 -3.55
C TYR A 149 -4.62 14.57 -3.73
N GLY A 150 -4.06 15.18 -4.78
CA GLY A 150 -2.64 15.03 -5.10
C GLY A 150 -2.24 13.65 -5.65
N ALA A 151 -3.22 12.85 -6.06
CA ALA A 151 -3.03 11.45 -6.48
C ALA A 151 -3.07 11.27 -8.01
N SER A 152 -2.73 12.29 -8.81
CA SER A 152 -2.74 12.18 -10.27
C SER A 152 -1.43 12.69 -10.87
N VAL A 153 -1.02 12.04 -11.96
CA VAL A 153 0.08 12.54 -12.80
C VAL A 153 -0.37 13.72 -13.67
N ALA A 154 0.58 14.58 -14.04
CA ALA A 154 0.33 15.68 -15.00
C ALA A 154 0.22 15.17 -16.45
N LYS A 155 0.85 14.03 -16.76
CA LYS A 155 0.85 13.37 -18.06
C LYS A 155 0.83 11.88 -17.85
N GLU A 156 0.02 11.16 -18.64
CA GLU A 156 -0.04 9.70 -18.59
C GLU A 156 1.34 9.06 -18.82
N THR A 157 1.69 8.09 -17.99
CA THR A 157 2.95 7.35 -18.05
C THR A 157 2.75 5.88 -17.63
N ASP A 158 3.66 5.00 -18.04
CA ASP A 158 3.81 3.64 -17.53
C ASP A 158 5.10 3.49 -16.69
N ASN A 159 5.81 4.58 -16.47
CA ASN A 159 7.02 4.63 -15.66
C ASN A 159 6.69 5.10 -14.23
N GLY A 160 6.94 4.23 -13.25
CA GLY A 160 6.73 4.53 -11.83
C GLY A 160 7.57 5.71 -11.34
N ASP A 161 8.83 5.83 -11.77
CA ASP A 161 9.69 6.93 -11.35
C ASP A 161 9.14 8.29 -11.83
N GLU A 162 8.56 8.34 -13.03
CA GLU A 162 7.88 9.55 -13.52
C GLU A 162 6.58 9.81 -12.75
N ALA A 163 5.81 8.77 -12.43
CA ALA A 163 4.53 8.89 -11.74
C ALA A 163 4.69 9.38 -10.29
N TYR A 164 5.84 9.13 -9.68
CA TYR A 164 6.15 9.51 -8.30
C TYR A 164 7.20 10.62 -8.19
N ALA A 165 7.66 11.21 -9.31
CA ALA A 165 8.72 12.23 -9.32
C ALA A 165 8.42 13.47 -8.46
N ASP A 166 7.15 13.88 -8.39
CA ASP A 166 6.72 15.06 -7.63
C ASP A 166 6.30 14.74 -6.19
N TRP A 167 6.35 13.47 -5.78
CA TRP A 167 6.03 13.10 -4.41
C TRP A 167 7.16 13.43 -3.46
N PRO A 168 6.85 13.96 -2.25
CA PRO A 168 7.88 14.34 -1.29
C PRO A 168 8.57 13.11 -0.67
N GLY A 169 9.89 13.14 -0.62
CA GLY A 169 10.69 12.18 0.15
C GLY A 169 10.75 10.76 -0.42
N GLU A 170 11.52 9.93 0.26
CA GLU A 170 11.70 8.52 -0.03
C GLU A 170 11.07 7.67 1.08
N TYR A 171 10.87 6.37 0.82
CA TYR A 171 10.47 5.42 1.85
C TYR A 171 11.54 5.32 2.93
N ALA A 172 11.16 5.56 4.17
CA ALA A 172 12.03 5.41 5.33
C ALA A 172 11.53 4.26 6.22
N PRO A 173 12.38 3.28 6.56
CA PRO A 173 12.02 2.25 7.54
C PRO A 173 11.71 2.87 8.89
N VAL A 174 10.57 2.45 9.50
CA VAL A 174 10.10 3.00 10.77
C VAL A 174 9.48 1.92 11.64
N ARG A 175 9.62 2.05 12.95
CA ARG A 175 8.85 1.28 13.91
C ARG A 175 7.58 2.07 14.28
N LEU A 176 6.45 1.60 13.81
CA LEU A 176 5.17 2.28 14.02
C LEU A 176 4.70 2.07 15.47
N PRO A 177 4.36 3.12 16.23
CA PRO A 177 3.82 2.98 17.57
C PRO A 177 2.41 2.40 17.55
N TRP A 178 2.07 1.62 18.57
CA TRP A 178 0.76 1.00 18.74
C TRP A 178 0.10 1.44 20.06
N PRO A 179 -1.25 1.59 20.09
CA PRO A 179 -2.16 1.48 18.95
C PRO A 179 -1.95 2.60 17.93
N ILE A 180 -2.24 2.34 16.65
CA ILE A 180 -2.23 3.37 15.61
C ILE A 180 -3.33 4.38 15.94
N ARG A 181 -2.94 5.64 16.08
CA ARG A 181 -3.83 6.76 16.41
C ARG A 181 -3.63 7.87 15.39
N GLY A 182 -4.65 8.72 15.21
CA GLY A 182 -4.61 9.80 14.24
C GLY A 182 -3.54 10.87 14.51
N ASP A 183 -3.05 10.97 15.73
CA ASP A 183 -1.98 11.86 16.15
C ASP A 183 -0.56 11.28 15.98
N VAL A 184 -0.46 10.08 15.46
CA VAL A 184 0.80 9.33 15.30
C VAL A 184 1.14 9.09 13.82
N ILE A 185 0.26 9.51 12.92
CA ILE A 185 0.40 9.37 11.49
C ILE A 185 0.68 10.72 10.86
#